data_3949e3b2230488f85790c3cb9653668f
#
_entry.id   3949e3b2230488f85790c3cb9653668f
#
_cell.length_a   1.000
_cell.length_b   1.000
_cell.length_c   1.000
_cell.angle_alpha   90.00
_cell.angle_beta   90.00
_cell.angle_gamma   90.00
#
_symmetry.space_group_name_H-M   'P 1'
#
loop_
_entity.id
_entity.type
_entity.pdbx_description
1 polymer ?
#
loop_
_entity_poly.entity_id
_entity_poly.type
_entity_poly.pdbx_seq_one_letter_code
_entity_poly.pdbx_strand_id
1 'polypeptide(L)'
;MNSYETVNDVLVKLFNEIMDVEERALITSEYKDISVNDMHVIEAIGIREPKNMSTVARAVSVTVGTLTIAINHLVKKGYVERTRSEEDRRVVLVSLSEKGEKAFLHHKIFHEKMVMTVLDGLNPKETEDLTRALLKLQNFFDSYGNKEKN
;
A
#
# COMPACT_ATOMS: atom_id res chain seq x y z
N MET A 1 26.27 -15.14 14.97
CA MET A 1 25.20 -15.24 13.94
C MET A 1 25.81 -14.93 12.59
N ASN A 2 25.65 -15.81 11.64
CA ASN A 2 26.16 -15.55 10.30
C ASN A 2 25.19 -14.63 9.52
N SER A 3 25.68 -14.07 8.41
CA SER A 3 24.87 -13.11 7.62
C SER A 3 23.54 -13.70 7.11
N TYR A 4 23.50 -14.98 6.79
CA TYR A 4 22.27 -15.66 6.37
C TYR A 4 21.21 -15.67 7.48
N GLU A 5 21.60 -16.11 8.68
CA GLU A 5 20.69 -16.17 9.83
C GLU A 5 20.17 -14.78 10.19
N THR A 6 21.05 -13.78 10.20
CA THR A 6 20.67 -12.39 10.47
C THR A 6 19.68 -11.86 9.44
N VAL A 7 19.96 -12.06 8.15
CA VAL A 7 19.06 -11.58 7.08
C VAL A 7 17.72 -12.29 7.12
N ASN A 8 17.70 -13.61 7.32
CA ASN A 8 16.47 -14.39 7.46
C ASN A 8 15.61 -13.87 8.62
N ASP A 9 16.20 -13.76 9.79
CA ASP A 9 15.48 -13.32 10.99
C ASP A 9 14.95 -11.89 10.86
N VAL A 10 15.77 -10.97 10.32
CA VAL A 10 15.38 -9.58 10.15
C VAL A 10 14.26 -9.46 9.11
N LEU A 11 14.35 -10.13 7.96
CA LEU A 11 13.30 -10.07 6.94
C LEU A 11 11.95 -10.56 7.46
N VAL A 12 11.94 -11.68 8.18
CA VAL A 12 10.70 -12.24 8.74
C VAL A 12 10.14 -11.36 9.85
N LYS A 13 10.94 -10.97 10.81
CA LYS A 13 10.51 -10.15 11.96
C LYS A 13 10.13 -8.75 11.54
N LEU A 14 10.96 -8.09 10.73
CA LEU A 14 10.74 -6.72 10.29
C LEU A 14 9.44 -6.58 9.51
N PHE A 15 9.14 -7.52 8.61
CA PHE A 15 7.87 -7.51 7.87
C PHE A 15 6.67 -7.56 8.82
N ASN A 16 6.69 -8.48 9.78
CA ASN A 16 5.61 -8.62 10.77
C ASN A 16 5.49 -7.37 11.66
N GLU A 17 6.61 -6.82 12.11
CA GLU A 17 6.62 -5.60 12.94
C GLU A 17 6.06 -4.39 12.20
N ILE A 18 6.38 -4.22 10.91
CA ILE A 18 5.82 -3.14 10.09
C ILE A 18 4.31 -3.29 9.96
N MET A 19 3.82 -4.50 9.67
CA MET A 19 2.38 -4.76 9.57
C MET A 19 1.66 -4.50 10.89
N ASP A 20 2.23 -4.91 12.01
CA ASP A 20 1.66 -4.68 13.35
C ASP A 20 1.62 -3.19 13.71
N VAL A 21 2.62 -2.42 13.35
CA VAL A 21 2.67 -0.97 13.59
C VAL A 21 1.61 -0.25 12.74
N GLU A 22 1.46 -0.63 11.47
CA GLU A 22 0.40 -0.09 10.61
C GLU A 22 -1.00 -0.40 11.15
N GLU A 23 -1.23 -1.64 11.57
CA GLU A 23 -2.52 -2.05 12.12
C GLU A 23 -2.86 -1.29 13.40
N ARG A 24 -1.90 -1.15 14.32
CA ARG A 24 -2.10 -0.37 15.55
C ARG A 24 -2.39 1.11 15.28
N ALA A 25 -1.69 1.70 14.33
CA ALA A 25 -1.92 3.08 13.93
C ALA A 25 -3.33 3.27 13.35
N LEU A 26 -3.82 2.30 12.59
CA LEU A 26 -5.16 2.31 12.01
C LEU A 26 -6.25 2.12 13.08
N ILE A 27 -6.13 1.13 13.96
CA ILE A 27 -7.08 0.82 15.03
C ILE A 27 -7.26 1.99 16.00
N THR A 28 -6.20 2.75 16.25
CA THR A 28 -6.23 3.91 17.17
C THR A 28 -6.67 5.20 16.49
N SER A 29 -6.94 5.18 15.20
CA SER A 29 -7.38 6.33 14.41
C SER A 29 -8.91 6.37 14.27
N GLU A 30 -9.42 7.45 13.69
CA GLU A 30 -10.83 7.58 13.30
C GLU A 30 -11.20 6.69 12.11
N TYR A 31 -10.23 6.05 11.46
CA TYR A 31 -10.40 5.14 10.30
C TYR A 31 -10.31 3.66 10.69
N LYS A 32 -10.62 3.33 11.94
CA LYS A 32 -10.55 1.97 12.49
C LYS A 32 -11.61 1.00 11.94
N ASP A 33 -12.56 1.50 11.16
CA ASP A 33 -13.62 0.71 10.53
C ASP A 33 -13.19 0.06 9.21
N ILE A 34 -11.95 0.23 8.79
CA ILE A 34 -11.34 -0.41 7.62
C ILE A 34 -10.06 -1.15 8.01
N SER A 35 -9.66 -2.10 7.17
CA SER A 35 -8.43 -2.87 7.34
C SER A 35 -7.21 -2.17 6.76
N VAL A 36 -6.01 -2.66 7.08
CA VAL A 36 -4.76 -2.21 6.44
C VAL A 36 -4.80 -2.46 4.92
N ASN A 37 -5.36 -3.59 4.48
CA ASN A 37 -5.51 -3.87 3.06
C ASN A 37 -6.46 -2.89 2.36
N ASP A 38 -7.55 -2.50 3.02
CA ASP A 38 -8.44 -1.44 2.53
C ASP A 38 -7.70 -0.11 2.40
N MET A 39 -6.85 0.22 3.38
CA MET A 39 -6.03 1.42 3.32
C MET A 39 -5.04 1.39 2.15
N HIS A 40 -4.47 0.23 1.82
CA HIS A 40 -3.62 0.08 0.63
C HIS A 40 -4.41 0.30 -0.67
N VAL A 41 -5.68 -0.09 -0.72
CA VAL A 41 -6.56 0.23 -1.86
C VAL A 41 -6.80 1.74 -1.96
N ILE A 42 -7.05 2.40 -0.85
CA ILE A 42 -7.18 3.87 -0.78
C ILE A 42 -5.92 4.56 -1.30
N GLU A 43 -4.74 4.10 -0.89
CA GLU A 43 -3.46 4.62 -1.40
C GLU A 43 -3.30 4.43 -2.90
N ALA A 44 -3.67 3.26 -3.41
CA ALA A 44 -3.57 2.94 -4.84
C ALA A 44 -4.52 3.80 -5.69
N ILE A 45 -5.70 4.15 -5.19
CA ILE A 45 -6.61 5.08 -5.84
C ILE A 45 -6.02 6.49 -5.85
N GLY A 46 -5.53 6.96 -4.71
CA GLY A 46 -4.90 8.26 -4.57
C GLY A 46 -5.87 9.45 -4.70
N ILE A 47 -5.32 10.65 -4.55
CA ILE A 47 -6.09 11.91 -4.53
C ILE A 47 -6.07 12.68 -5.86
N ARG A 48 -5.47 12.11 -6.91
CA ARG A 48 -5.42 12.71 -8.24
C ARG A 48 -6.66 12.34 -9.05
N GLU A 49 -6.50 12.16 -10.34
CA GLU A 49 -7.62 11.77 -11.22
C GLU A 49 -8.19 10.39 -10.87
N PRO A 50 -9.47 10.15 -11.20
CA PRO A 50 -10.06 8.82 -11.06
C PRO A 50 -9.30 7.76 -11.85
N LYS A 51 -9.29 6.53 -11.34
CA LYS A 51 -8.56 5.40 -11.93
C LYS A 51 -9.53 4.27 -12.27
N ASN A 52 -9.20 3.50 -13.30
CA ASN A 52 -9.97 2.30 -13.62
C ASN A 52 -9.62 1.14 -12.67
N MET A 53 -10.50 0.16 -12.62
CA MET A 53 -10.37 -0.98 -11.71
C MET A 53 -9.12 -1.81 -11.98
N SER A 54 -8.75 -2.02 -13.23
CA SER A 54 -7.56 -2.80 -13.61
C SER A 54 -6.26 -2.15 -13.12
N THR A 55 -6.16 -0.84 -13.20
CA THR A 55 -4.98 -0.08 -12.71
C THR A 55 -4.82 -0.24 -11.20
N VAL A 56 -5.90 -0.10 -10.45
CA VAL A 56 -5.87 -0.24 -8.99
C VAL A 56 -5.58 -1.70 -8.60
N ALA A 57 -6.20 -2.68 -9.25
CA ALA A 57 -5.97 -4.09 -8.98
C ALA A 57 -4.49 -4.48 -9.16
N ARG A 58 -3.85 -4.00 -10.22
CA ARG A 58 -2.41 -4.21 -10.45
C ARG A 58 -1.56 -3.57 -9.36
N ALA A 59 -1.90 -2.36 -8.94
CA ALA A 59 -1.15 -1.64 -7.91
C ALA A 59 -1.16 -2.37 -6.56
N VAL A 60 -2.26 -3.03 -6.20
CA VAL A 60 -2.39 -3.80 -4.95
C VAL A 60 -2.18 -5.31 -5.14
N SER A 61 -1.80 -5.74 -6.32
CA SER A 61 -1.47 -7.14 -6.65
C SER A 61 -2.61 -8.13 -6.40
N VAL A 62 -3.83 -7.74 -6.76
CA VAL A 62 -5.03 -8.61 -6.67
C VAL A 62 -5.74 -8.69 -8.01
N THR A 63 -6.67 -9.64 -8.14
CA THR A 63 -7.56 -9.71 -9.29
C THR A 63 -8.60 -8.58 -9.24
N VAL A 64 -9.18 -8.23 -10.39
CA VAL A 64 -10.29 -7.25 -10.45
C VAL A 64 -11.48 -7.74 -9.63
N GLY A 65 -11.75 -9.06 -9.63
CA GLY A 65 -12.83 -9.64 -8.81
C GLY A 65 -12.62 -9.42 -7.30
N THR A 66 -11.43 -9.66 -6.80
CA THR A 66 -11.06 -9.40 -5.41
C THR A 66 -11.14 -7.90 -5.09
N LEU A 67 -10.64 -7.06 -5.98
CA LEU A 67 -10.73 -5.61 -5.82
C LEU A 67 -12.17 -5.13 -5.76
N THR A 68 -13.08 -5.69 -6.57
CA THR A 68 -14.49 -5.32 -6.59
C THR A 68 -15.14 -5.49 -5.21
N ILE A 69 -14.81 -6.57 -4.50
CA ILE A 69 -15.29 -6.80 -3.13
C ILE A 69 -14.81 -5.69 -2.19
N ALA A 70 -13.53 -5.36 -2.24
CA ALA A 70 -12.94 -4.29 -1.42
C ALA A 70 -13.55 -2.92 -1.75
N ILE A 71 -13.72 -2.60 -3.03
CA ILE A 71 -14.33 -1.35 -3.48
C ILE A 71 -15.78 -1.25 -3.01
N ASN A 72 -16.58 -2.31 -3.14
CA ASN A 72 -17.96 -2.32 -2.64
C ASN A 72 -18.02 -1.99 -1.14
N HIS A 73 -17.13 -2.58 -0.37
CA HIS A 73 -17.00 -2.32 1.06
C HIS A 73 -16.62 -0.86 1.36
N LEU A 74 -15.65 -0.31 0.64
CA LEU A 74 -15.19 1.06 0.81
C LEU A 74 -16.21 2.10 0.34
N VAL A 75 -16.99 1.80 -0.71
CA VAL A 75 -18.11 2.64 -1.15
C VAL A 75 -19.19 2.67 -0.07
N LYS A 76 -19.55 1.51 0.48
CA LYS A 76 -20.55 1.41 1.55
C LYS A 76 -20.15 2.20 2.79
N LYS A 77 -18.86 2.20 3.13
CA LYS A 77 -18.32 2.96 4.28
C LYS A 77 -18.03 4.43 3.98
N GLY A 78 -18.22 4.88 2.75
CA GLY A 78 -18.10 6.28 2.35
C GLY A 78 -16.68 6.77 2.03
N TYR A 79 -15.72 5.87 1.81
CA TYR A 79 -14.35 6.23 1.46
C TYR A 79 -14.10 6.38 -0.04
N VAL A 80 -14.84 5.64 -0.86
CA VAL A 80 -14.64 5.55 -2.32
C VAL A 80 -15.93 5.86 -3.05
N GLU A 81 -15.80 6.53 -4.19
CA GLU A 81 -16.87 6.82 -5.12
C GLU A 81 -16.62 6.14 -6.46
N ARG A 82 -17.68 5.63 -7.08
CA ARG A 82 -17.63 5.04 -8.41
C ARG A 82 -18.36 5.92 -9.39
N THR A 83 -17.77 6.14 -10.56
CA THR A 83 -18.38 6.81 -11.70
C THR A 83 -18.11 6.01 -12.97
N ARG A 84 -18.87 6.24 -14.00
CA ARG A 84 -18.58 5.69 -15.32
C ARG A 84 -17.80 6.71 -16.13
N SER A 85 -16.83 6.20 -16.92
CA SER A 85 -16.10 7.05 -17.84
C SER A 85 -17.04 7.69 -18.86
N GLU A 86 -16.88 8.99 -19.11
CA GLU A 86 -17.63 9.68 -20.16
C GLU A 86 -17.19 9.25 -21.56
N GLU A 87 -15.92 8.87 -21.73
CA GLU A 87 -15.35 8.38 -22.98
C GLU A 87 -15.85 6.99 -23.36
N ASP A 88 -15.98 6.09 -22.36
CA ASP A 88 -16.50 4.74 -22.51
C ASP A 88 -17.26 4.33 -21.25
N ARG A 89 -18.60 4.37 -21.32
CA ARG A 89 -19.47 4.06 -20.17
C ARG A 89 -19.41 2.61 -19.68
N ARG A 90 -18.74 1.74 -20.39
CA ARG A 90 -18.45 0.37 -19.92
C ARG A 90 -17.34 0.37 -18.87
N VAL A 91 -16.51 1.40 -18.85
CA VAL A 91 -15.39 1.54 -17.91
C VAL A 91 -15.87 2.20 -16.62
N VAL A 92 -15.67 1.52 -15.49
CA VAL A 92 -15.91 2.04 -14.15
C VAL A 92 -14.64 2.72 -13.63
N LEU A 93 -14.78 3.94 -13.17
CA LEU A 93 -13.72 4.70 -12.54
C LEU A 93 -13.99 4.80 -11.04
N VAL A 94 -12.90 4.73 -10.25
CA VAL A 94 -12.93 4.90 -8.80
C VAL A 94 -12.10 6.11 -8.38
N SER A 95 -12.60 6.83 -7.40
CA SER A 95 -11.95 7.99 -6.80
C SER A 95 -12.22 8.00 -5.30
N LEU A 96 -11.43 8.75 -4.55
CA LEU A 96 -11.66 8.93 -3.13
C LEU A 96 -12.75 9.98 -2.88
N SER A 97 -13.62 9.71 -1.90
CA SER A 97 -14.47 10.73 -1.29
C SER A 97 -13.64 11.68 -0.44
N GLU A 98 -14.25 12.72 0.12
CA GLU A 98 -13.59 13.59 1.10
C GLU A 98 -13.04 12.79 2.30
N LYS A 99 -13.83 11.84 2.82
CA LYS A 99 -13.41 10.94 3.89
C LYS A 99 -12.22 10.06 3.45
N GLY A 100 -12.26 9.55 2.24
CA GLY A 100 -11.16 8.74 1.66
C GLY A 100 -9.88 9.55 1.48
N GLU A 101 -9.97 10.79 1.05
CA GLU A 101 -8.81 11.69 0.92
C GLU A 101 -8.17 11.99 2.29
N LYS A 102 -8.98 12.21 3.32
CA LYS A 102 -8.48 12.39 4.69
C LYS A 102 -7.77 11.14 5.22
N ALA A 103 -8.33 9.96 4.97
CA ALA A 103 -7.69 8.69 5.32
C ALA A 103 -6.35 8.50 4.58
N PHE A 104 -6.31 8.81 3.29
CA PHE A 104 -5.09 8.79 2.48
C PHE A 104 -4.00 9.67 3.07
N LEU A 105 -4.31 10.92 3.40
CA LEU A 105 -3.36 11.86 3.98
C LEU A 105 -2.89 11.44 5.37
N HIS A 106 -3.78 10.93 6.20
CA HIS A 106 -3.44 10.39 7.51
C HIS A 106 -2.42 9.25 7.41
N HIS A 107 -2.65 8.31 6.51
CA HIS A 107 -1.77 7.17 6.29
C HIS A 107 -0.43 7.58 5.67
N LYS A 108 -0.44 8.54 4.75
CA LYS A 108 0.77 9.12 4.17
C LYS A 108 1.66 9.74 5.26
N ILE A 109 1.09 10.52 6.17
CA ILE A 109 1.82 11.13 7.29
C ILE A 109 2.41 10.05 8.20
N PHE A 110 1.68 8.98 8.46
CA PHE A 110 2.18 7.84 9.22
C PHE A 110 3.43 7.23 8.58
N HIS A 111 3.39 6.94 7.28
CA HIS A 111 4.54 6.42 6.54
C HIS A 111 5.72 7.38 6.52
N GLU A 112 5.48 8.66 6.29
CA GLU A 112 6.53 9.69 6.32
C GLU A 112 7.26 9.72 7.67
N LYS A 113 6.52 9.70 8.78
CA LYS A 113 7.12 9.66 10.11
C LYS A 113 7.92 8.38 10.36
N MET A 114 7.41 7.24 9.94
CA MET A 114 8.11 5.96 10.08
C MET A 114 9.42 5.96 9.29
N VAL A 115 9.39 6.38 8.04
CA VAL A 115 10.57 6.44 7.17
C VAL A 115 11.59 7.44 7.70
N MET A 116 11.15 8.64 8.10
CA MET A 116 12.05 9.66 8.66
C MET A 116 12.75 9.17 9.92
N THR A 117 12.02 8.48 10.80
CA THR A 117 12.61 7.91 12.03
C THR A 117 13.70 6.89 11.69
N VAL A 118 13.51 6.05 10.68
CA VAL A 118 14.53 5.11 10.22
C VAL A 118 15.74 5.85 9.66
N LEU A 119 15.52 6.84 8.80
CA LEU A 119 16.60 7.59 8.14
C LEU A 119 17.40 8.46 9.12
N ASP A 120 16.76 9.01 10.14
CA ASP A 120 17.44 9.80 11.18
C ASP A 120 18.45 8.96 11.98
N GLY A 121 18.26 7.66 12.05
CA GLY A 121 19.19 6.72 12.69
C GLY A 121 20.39 6.32 11.83
N LEU A 122 20.44 6.74 10.56
CA LEU A 122 21.45 6.35 9.59
C LEU A 122 22.28 7.54 9.11
N ASN A 123 23.58 7.30 8.89
CA ASN A 123 24.43 8.29 8.21
C ASN A 123 24.17 8.25 6.69
N PRO A 124 24.66 9.25 5.90
CA PRO A 124 24.39 9.32 4.45
C PRO A 124 24.83 8.07 3.67
N LYS A 125 25.96 7.45 4.06
CA LYS A 125 26.44 6.24 3.40
C LYS A 125 25.55 5.04 3.71
N GLU A 126 25.13 4.87 4.94
CA GLU A 126 24.21 3.81 5.36
C GLU A 126 22.85 3.97 4.66
N THR A 127 22.36 5.18 4.51
CA THR A 127 21.12 5.47 3.77
C THR A 127 21.24 5.06 2.30
N GLU A 128 22.37 5.39 1.65
CA GLU A 128 22.63 4.98 0.26
C GLU A 128 22.72 3.45 0.13
N ASP A 129 23.45 2.80 1.03
CA ASP A 129 23.63 1.35 1.03
C ASP A 129 22.29 0.63 1.26
N LEU A 130 21.48 1.10 2.20
CA LEU A 130 20.13 0.58 2.48
C LEU A 130 19.22 0.74 1.26
N THR A 131 19.18 1.92 0.66
CA THR A 131 18.36 2.21 -0.53
C THR A 131 18.73 1.25 -1.67
N ARG A 132 20.02 1.09 -1.93
CA ARG A 132 20.51 0.19 -2.98
C ARG A 132 20.15 -1.27 -2.69
N ALA A 133 20.28 -1.72 -1.44
CA ALA A 133 19.94 -3.08 -1.04
C ALA A 133 18.42 -3.35 -1.18
N LEU A 134 17.58 -2.41 -0.75
CA LEU A 134 16.13 -2.52 -0.87
C LEU A 134 15.67 -2.57 -2.34
N LEU A 135 16.26 -1.76 -3.21
CA LEU A 135 15.95 -1.82 -4.65
C LEU A 135 16.31 -3.16 -5.28
N LYS A 136 17.44 -3.75 -4.87
CA LYS A 136 17.82 -5.10 -5.34
C LYS A 136 16.84 -6.16 -4.86
N LEU A 137 16.39 -6.09 -3.62
CA LEU A 137 15.38 -7.00 -3.08
C LEU A 137 14.04 -6.85 -3.80
N GLN A 138 13.59 -5.64 -4.04
CA GLN A 138 12.37 -5.38 -4.79
C GLN A 138 12.43 -5.99 -6.19
N ASN A 139 13.51 -5.75 -6.93
CA ASN A 139 13.70 -6.32 -8.27
C ASN A 139 13.75 -7.86 -8.26
N PHE A 140 14.34 -8.45 -7.24
CA PHE A 140 14.35 -9.90 -7.08
C PHE A 140 12.93 -10.46 -6.92
N PHE A 141 12.13 -9.89 -6.03
CA PHE A 141 10.76 -10.35 -5.78
C PHE A 141 9.82 -10.07 -6.96
N ASP A 142 9.98 -8.95 -7.65
CA ASP A 142 9.23 -8.65 -8.87
C ASP A 142 9.51 -9.69 -9.97
N SER A 143 10.77 -10.09 -10.14
CA SER A 143 11.17 -11.13 -11.09
C SER A 143 10.63 -12.51 -10.70
N TYR A 144 10.64 -12.83 -9.41
CA TYR A 144 10.16 -14.09 -8.86
C TYR A 144 8.64 -14.23 -9.04
N GLY A 145 7.89 -13.20 -8.68
CA GLY A 145 6.43 -13.18 -8.84
C GLY A 145 5.96 -13.28 -10.29
N ASN A 146 6.73 -12.79 -11.25
CA ASN A 146 6.43 -12.90 -12.67
C ASN A 146 6.69 -14.30 -13.23
N LYS A 147 7.59 -15.08 -12.64
CA LYS A 147 7.88 -16.47 -13.05
C LYS A 147 6.79 -17.46 -12.62
N GLU A 148 6.09 -17.19 -11.52
CA GLU A 148 5.00 -18.04 -11.05
C GLU A 148 3.67 -17.83 -11.80
N LYS A 149 3.56 -16.74 -12.58
CA LYS A 149 2.36 -16.42 -13.37
C LYS A 149 2.40 -16.94 -14.81
N ASN A 150 3.52 -17.57 -15.22
CA ASN A 150 3.70 -18.23 -16.52
C ASN A 150 3.79 -19.75 -16.35
#